data_ae24b1903e6cf5568fd0e1c648382c53
#
_entry.id   ae24b1903e6cf5568fd0e1c648382c53
#
_cell.length_a   1.000
_cell.length_b   1.000
_cell.length_c   1.000
_cell.angle_alpha   90.00
_cell.angle_beta   90.00
_cell.angle_gamma   90.00
#
_symmetry.space_group_name_H-M   'P 1'
#
loop_
_entity.id
_entity.type
_entity.pdbx_description
1 polymer ?
#
loop_
_entity_poly.entity_id
_entity_poly.type
_entity_poly.pdbx_seq_one_letter_code
_entity_poly.pdbx_strand_id
1 'polypeptide(L)'
;MESMFLNNIFMDKEHKNILILCNPQKDYVTGSMGTPEAINAEQGMVELIKAETSDGKSVWDSIYFQMDIHYDNYFNTLEGFWNPVKHCINDTDGSGILSSVNKALGDCKCNIQFGCDKHGFVSMNMIENITHRINNIPNKEDSVSIIISGFNTDVTVLGTALTLRSIFPDVVINVMPFACAGTNRSDHVSAINLMKNNNIFVN
;
A
#
# COMPACT_ATOMS: atom_id res chain seq x y z
N MET A 1 10.96 8.57 -20.53
CA MET A 1 9.52 8.47 -20.75
C MET A 1 8.75 8.27 -19.42
N GLU A 2 9.18 7.37 -18.53
CA GLU A 2 8.52 7.08 -17.24
C GLU A 2 8.46 8.28 -16.28
N SER A 3 9.56 9.04 -16.10
CA SER A 3 9.56 10.21 -15.20
C SER A 3 8.67 11.36 -15.69
N MET A 4 8.49 11.48 -16.99
CA MET A 4 7.61 12.49 -17.59
C MET A 4 6.13 12.11 -17.46
N PHE A 5 5.83 10.82 -17.47
CA PHE A 5 4.48 10.29 -17.30
C PHE A 5 3.98 10.50 -15.86
N LEU A 6 4.82 10.22 -14.86
CA LEU A 6 4.49 10.46 -13.45
C LEU A 6 4.28 11.95 -13.14
N ASN A 7 5.16 12.83 -13.64
CA ASN A 7 5.00 14.27 -13.43
C ASN A 7 3.67 14.81 -14.00
N ASN A 8 3.18 14.27 -15.12
CA ASN A 8 1.90 14.69 -15.68
C ASN A 8 0.71 14.16 -14.86
N ILE A 9 0.77 12.95 -14.33
CA ILE A 9 -0.29 12.36 -13.50
C ILE A 9 -0.49 13.17 -12.21
N PHE A 10 0.59 13.58 -11.55
CA PHE A 10 0.50 14.35 -10.28
C PHE A 10 0.18 15.83 -10.44
N MET A 11 0.21 16.39 -11.66
CA MET A 11 0.05 17.83 -11.90
C MET A 11 -1.31 18.23 -12.48
N ASP A 12 -2.12 17.30 -12.95
CA ASP A 12 -3.46 17.58 -13.43
C ASP A 12 -4.44 17.71 -12.25
N LYS A 13 -5.07 18.86 -12.10
CA LYS A 13 -6.02 19.14 -10.99
C LYS A 13 -7.31 18.31 -11.05
N GLU A 14 -7.65 17.76 -12.20
CA GLU A 14 -8.81 16.89 -12.37
C GLU A 14 -8.45 15.41 -12.11
N HIS A 15 -7.16 15.06 -12.13
CA HIS A 15 -6.69 13.71 -11.90
C HIS A 15 -6.79 13.31 -10.41
N LYS A 16 -7.32 12.12 -10.14
CA LYS A 16 -7.53 11.59 -8.79
C LYS A 16 -6.44 10.59 -8.44
N ASN A 17 -5.65 10.90 -7.42
CA ASN A 17 -4.59 10.03 -6.92
C ASN A 17 -5.02 9.35 -5.64
N ILE A 18 -5.02 8.02 -5.65
CA ILE A 18 -5.32 7.16 -4.51
C ILE A 18 -4.03 6.50 -4.05
N LEU A 19 -3.62 6.72 -2.81
CA LEU A 19 -2.52 6.00 -2.19
C LEU A 19 -3.05 4.84 -1.36
N ILE A 20 -2.44 3.67 -1.51
CA ILE A 20 -2.70 2.49 -0.66
C ILE A 20 -1.44 2.12 0.08
N LEU A 21 -1.52 2.10 1.41
CA LEU A 21 -0.47 1.65 2.30
C LEU A 21 -0.80 0.23 2.78
N CYS A 22 0.05 -0.72 2.45
CA CYS A 22 -0.08 -2.11 2.86
C CYS A 22 0.68 -2.35 4.15
N ASN A 23 -0.01 -2.80 5.20
CA ASN A 23 0.58 -3.19 6.48
C ASN A 23 1.58 -2.17 7.07
N PRO A 24 1.23 -0.89 7.26
CA PRO A 24 2.13 0.11 7.83
C PRO A 24 2.28 -0.07 9.36
N GLN A 25 2.58 -1.31 9.79
CA GLN A 25 2.56 -1.75 11.18
C GLN A 25 3.96 -2.04 11.71
N LYS A 26 4.14 -1.88 13.02
CA LYS A 26 5.45 -1.99 13.68
C LYS A 26 6.09 -3.36 13.50
N ASP A 27 5.31 -4.44 13.51
CA ASP A 27 5.85 -5.80 13.34
C ASP A 27 6.56 -5.99 11.99
N TYR A 28 6.17 -5.27 10.96
CA TYR A 28 6.81 -5.34 9.64
C TYR A 28 8.12 -4.56 9.52
N VAL A 29 8.45 -3.69 10.48
CA VAL A 29 9.65 -2.86 10.40
C VAL A 29 10.61 -3.14 11.57
N THR A 30 10.14 -3.02 12.80
CA THR A 30 10.96 -3.16 14.01
C THR A 30 10.59 -4.39 14.85
N GLY A 31 9.51 -5.07 14.52
CA GLY A 31 9.00 -6.23 15.23
C GLY A 31 9.39 -7.56 14.58
N SER A 32 8.53 -8.57 14.77
CA SER A 32 8.80 -9.97 14.47
C SER A 32 9.03 -10.29 12.98
N MET A 33 8.49 -9.47 12.07
CA MET A 33 8.61 -9.58 10.61
C MET A 33 9.59 -8.55 10.02
N GLY A 34 10.28 -7.77 10.87
CA GLY A 34 11.14 -6.68 10.44
C GLY A 34 12.35 -7.11 9.62
N THR A 35 12.69 -6.32 8.60
CA THR A 35 13.90 -6.48 7.78
C THR A 35 14.67 -5.17 7.70
N PRO A 36 15.98 -5.18 7.42
CA PRO A 36 16.75 -3.94 7.22
C PRO A 36 16.18 -3.07 6.10
N GLU A 37 15.66 -3.69 5.04
CA GLU A 37 15.05 -3.00 3.91
C GLU A 37 13.74 -2.31 4.30
N ALA A 38 13.01 -2.86 5.25
CA ALA A 38 11.74 -2.31 5.73
C ALA A 38 11.92 -0.94 6.42
N ILE A 39 13.07 -0.71 7.09
CA ILE A 39 13.40 0.58 7.70
C ILE A 39 13.50 1.69 6.65
N ASN A 40 14.13 1.40 5.50
CA ASN A 40 14.23 2.35 4.39
C ASN A 40 12.86 2.55 3.72
N ALA A 41 12.10 1.48 3.57
CA ALA A 41 10.75 1.54 2.98
C ALA A 41 9.77 2.34 3.86
N GLU A 42 9.90 2.32 5.19
CA GLU A 42 9.15 3.19 6.09
C GLU A 42 9.37 4.67 5.77
N GLN A 43 10.63 5.08 5.55
CA GLN A 43 10.95 6.45 5.15
C GLN A 43 10.29 6.81 3.80
N GLY A 44 10.36 5.90 2.83
CA GLY A 44 9.68 6.05 1.54
C GLY A 44 8.17 6.21 1.67
N MET A 45 7.52 5.45 2.55
CA MET A 45 6.09 5.64 2.83
C MET A 45 5.78 7.02 3.41
N VAL A 46 6.60 7.52 4.33
CA VAL A 46 6.45 8.86 4.90
C VAL A 46 6.61 9.94 3.83
N GLU A 47 7.57 9.78 2.91
CA GLU A 47 7.76 10.69 1.77
C GLU A 47 6.55 10.69 0.84
N LEU A 48 5.99 9.52 0.52
CA LEU A 48 4.77 9.42 -0.28
C LEU A 48 3.59 10.14 0.38
N ILE A 49 3.34 9.90 1.67
CA ILE A 49 2.23 10.53 2.39
C ILE A 49 2.35 12.07 2.36
N LYS A 50 3.57 12.58 2.49
CA LYS A 50 3.87 14.02 2.52
C LYS A 50 4.00 14.67 1.15
N ALA A 51 3.81 13.91 0.06
CA ALA A 51 3.94 14.46 -1.28
C ALA A 51 2.92 15.60 -1.51
N GLU A 52 3.43 16.74 -1.95
CA GLU A 52 2.65 17.96 -2.16
C GLU A 52 2.83 18.50 -3.59
N THR A 53 1.80 19.16 -4.06
CA THR A 53 1.84 19.94 -5.29
C THR A 53 2.62 21.25 -5.06
N SER A 54 2.96 21.96 -6.13
CA SER A 54 3.71 23.22 -6.06
C SER A 54 3.00 24.33 -5.26
N ASP A 55 1.68 24.22 -5.04
CA ASP A 55 0.89 25.14 -4.21
C ASP A 55 0.69 24.62 -2.77
N GLY A 56 1.44 23.59 -2.35
CA GLY A 56 1.47 23.09 -0.97
C GLY A 56 0.22 22.29 -0.57
N LYS A 57 -0.47 21.69 -1.53
CA LYS A 57 -1.58 20.77 -1.27
C LYS A 57 -1.11 19.33 -1.40
N SER A 58 -1.74 18.43 -0.66
CA SER A 58 -1.50 17.00 -0.87
C SER A 58 -1.78 16.61 -2.32
N VAL A 59 -0.91 15.75 -2.88
CA VAL A 59 -1.17 15.14 -4.20
C VAL A 59 -2.25 14.06 -4.14
N TRP A 60 -2.62 13.62 -2.94
CA TRP A 60 -3.56 12.53 -2.72
C TRP A 60 -4.99 13.03 -2.52
N ASP A 61 -5.92 12.49 -3.30
CA ASP A 61 -7.36 12.66 -3.04
C ASP A 61 -7.82 11.78 -1.89
N SER A 62 -7.19 10.62 -1.73
CA SER A 62 -7.43 9.74 -0.60
C SER A 62 -6.25 8.82 -0.34
N ILE A 63 -6.07 8.49 0.94
CA ILE A 63 -5.13 7.47 1.40
C ILE A 63 -5.94 6.36 2.07
N TYR A 64 -5.78 5.14 1.59
CA TYR A 64 -6.30 3.93 2.21
C TYR A 64 -5.16 3.16 2.84
N PHE A 65 -5.43 2.46 3.94
CA PHE A 65 -4.49 1.47 4.41
C PHE A 65 -5.21 0.23 4.93
N GLN A 66 -4.60 -0.90 4.65
CA GLN A 66 -5.00 -2.19 5.14
C GLN A 66 -3.96 -2.70 6.13
N MET A 67 -4.44 -3.35 7.17
CA MET A 67 -3.61 -3.84 8.27
C MET A 67 -3.89 -5.31 8.52
N ASP A 68 -2.87 -6.08 8.81
CA ASP A 68 -3.03 -7.43 9.33
C ASP A 68 -3.60 -7.38 10.75
N ILE A 69 -4.51 -8.29 11.02
CA ILE A 69 -5.00 -8.54 12.36
C ILE A 69 -5.03 -10.04 12.62
N HIS A 70 -4.27 -10.44 13.62
CA HIS A 70 -4.20 -11.83 14.08
C HIS A 70 -4.57 -11.91 15.55
N TYR A 71 -4.80 -13.12 16.04
CA TYR A 71 -5.19 -13.39 17.41
C TYR A 71 -4.28 -14.46 18.03
N ASP A 72 -4.46 -14.74 19.31
CA ASP A 72 -3.63 -15.70 20.04
C ASP A 72 -3.63 -17.10 19.45
N ASN A 73 -4.67 -17.47 18.71
CA ASN A 73 -4.78 -18.74 18.00
C ASN A 73 -4.03 -18.78 16.67
N TYR A 74 -3.14 -17.81 16.40
CA TYR A 74 -2.41 -17.66 15.12
C TYR A 74 -1.83 -18.99 14.60
N PHE A 75 -1.17 -19.77 15.45
CA PHE A 75 -0.59 -21.05 15.05
C PHE A 75 -1.61 -22.15 14.68
N ASN A 76 -2.89 -21.92 14.95
CA ASN A 76 -3.98 -22.79 14.53
C ASN A 76 -4.60 -22.36 13.20
N THR A 77 -4.06 -21.33 12.55
CA THR A 77 -4.50 -20.84 11.24
C THR A 77 -3.65 -21.45 10.13
N LEU A 78 -4.17 -21.41 8.90
CA LEU A 78 -3.40 -21.84 7.73
C LEU A 78 -2.16 -20.95 7.52
N GLU A 79 -2.27 -19.66 7.78
CA GLU A 79 -1.15 -18.74 7.71
C GLU A 79 -0.08 -19.08 8.74
N GLY A 80 -0.46 -19.29 10.00
CA GLY A 80 0.48 -19.67 11.05
C GLY A 80 1.15 -21.04 10.82
N PHE A 81 0.54 -21.91 10.01
CA PHE A 81 1.18 -23.15 9.56
C PHE A 81 2.31 -22.88 8.54
N TRP A 82 2.07 -22.00 7.56
CA TRP A 82 3.04 -21.67 6.51
C TRP A 82 4.07 -20.63 6.94
N ASN A 83 3.67 -19.67 7.76
CA ASN A 83 4.52 -18.64 8.33
C ASN A 83 4.48 -18.72 9.87
N PRO A 84 5.32 -19.54 10.52
CA PRO A 84 5.27 -19.77 11.96
C PRO A 84 5.88 -18.61 12.78
N VAL A 85 5.66 -17.38 12.36
CA VAL A 85 6.09 -16.17 13.05
C VAL A 85 4.86 -15.36 13.46
N LYS A 86 4.54 -15.33 14.76
CA LYS A 86 3.46 -14.48 15.27
C LYS A 86 3.76 -13.01 14.96
N HIS A 87 2.81 -12.33 14.35
CA HIS A 87 2.91 -10.90 14.05
C HIS A 87 1.51 -10.27 14.06
N CYS A 88 1.46 -8.96 14.20
CA CYS A 88 0.23 -8.16 14.20
C CYS A 88 -0.89 -8.75 15.06
N ILE A 89 -0.53 -9.30 16.22
CA ILE A 89 -1.52 -9.83 17.18
C ILE A 89 -2.31 -8.67 17.74
N ASN A 90 -3.62 -8.78 17.70
CA ASN A 90 -4.53 -7.73 18.17
C ASN A 90 -4.17 -7.28 19.60
N ASP A 91 -4.31 -5.98 19.84
CA ASP A 91 -3.99 -5.32 21.11
C ASP A 91 -2.51 -5.43 21.57
N THR A 92 -1.59 -5.81 20.68
CA THR A 92 -0.14 -5.72 20.94
C THR A 92 0.48 -4.49 20.31
N ASP A 93 1.65 -4.07 20.79
CA ASP A 93 2.41 -2.96 20.20
C ASP A 93 2.77 -3.21 18.74
N GLY A 94 3.08 -4.45 18.39
CA GLY A 94 3.45 -4.86 17.02
C GLY A 94 2.35 -4.67 15.98
N SER A 95 1.07 -4.80 16.39
CA SER A 95 -0.08 -4.56 15.50
C SER A 95 -0.32 -3.06 15.25
N GLY A 96 0.26 -2.17 16.06
CA GLY A 96 0.08 -0.73 15.94
C GLY A 96 0.73 -0.14 14.68
N ILE A 97 0.15 0.95 14.17
CA ILE A 97 0.72 1.71 13.06
C ILE A 97 2.09 2.29 13.44
N LEU A 98 3.02 2.33 12.51
CA LEU A 98 4.31 3.00 12.63
C LEU A 98 4.15 4.46 13.06
N SER A 99 4.88 4.89 14.07
CA SER A 99 4.72 6.23 14.65
C SER A 99 5.02 7.35 13.64
N SER A 100 6.00 7.16 12.76
CA SER A 100 6.36 8.08 11.68
C SER A 100 5.24 8.21 10.65
N VAL A 101 4.64 7.08 10.26
CA VAL A 101 3.50 7.01 9.32
C VAL A 101 2.27 7.66 9.95
N ASN A 102 1.94 7.33 11.21
CA ASN A 102 0.80 7.91 11.92
C ASN A 102 0.93 9.44 12.04
N LYS A 103 2.14 9.94 12.33
CA LYS A 103 2.41 11.38 12.34
C LYS A 103 2.21 12.02 10.97
N ALA A 104 2.77 11.42 9.91
CA ALA A 104 2.62 11.93 8.55
C ALA A 104 1.14 11.97 8.10
N LEU A 105 0.35 10.94 8.45
CA LEU A 105 -1.09 10.92 8.19
C LEU A 105 -1.82 12.02 8.96
N GLY A 106 -1.45 12.29 10.21
CA GLY A 106 -2.04 13.38 11.00
C GLY A 106 -1.78 14.77 10.42
N ASP A 107 -0.67 14.95 9.72
CA ASP A 107 -0.29 16.20 9.04
C ASP A 107 -0.91 16.32 7.63
N CYS A 108 -1.36 15.21 7.03
CA CYS A 108 -1.94 15.18 5.68
C CYS A 108 -3.34 15.81 5.65
N LYS A 109 -3.57 16.69 4.66
CA LYS A 109 -4.87 17.35 4.42
C LYS A 109 -5.70 16.64 3.35
N CYS A 110 -5.65 15.33 3.32
CA CYS A 110 -6.37 14.49 2.38
C CYS A 110 -7.43 13.64 3.07
N ASN A 111 -8.26 12.94 2.29
CA ASN A 111 -9.23 12.00 2.86
C ASN A 111 -8.52 10.70 3.25
N ILE A 112 -8.47 10.41 4.55
CA ILE A 112 -7.83 9.21 5.08
C ILE A 112 -8.90 8.20 5.46
N GLN A 113 -8.78 6.96 4.94
CA GLN A 113 -9.68 5.85 5.23
C GLN A 113 -8.95 4.85 6.15
N PHE A 114 -9.35 4.87 7.43
CA PHE A 114 -8.76 4.03 8.47
C PHE A 114 -9.37 2.63 8.53
N GLY A 115 -8.52 1.65 8.86
CA GLY A 115 -8.94 0.42 9.49
C GLY A 115 -9.63 -0.58 8.56
N CYS A 116 -9.01 -0.84 7.43
CA CYS A 116 -9.40 -2.00 6.63
C CYS A 116 -8.61 -3.23 7.12
N ASP A 117 -9.01 -3.80 8.25
CA ASP A 117 -8.41 -5.02 8.78
C ASP A 117 -8.59 -6.18 7.81
N LYS A 118 -7.57 -6.99 7.67
CA LYS A 118 -7.58 -8.16 6.78
C LYS A 118 -7.08 -9.41 7.50
N HIS A 119 -7.65 -10.54 7.11
CA HIS A 119 -7.24 -11.88 7.52
C HIS A 119 -6.63 -12.68 6.35
N GLY A 120 -6.22 -12.01 5.31
CA GLY A 120 -5.64 -12.60 4.11
C GLY A 120 -4.81 -11.57 3.37
N PHE A 121 -4.52 -11.80 2.10
CA PHE A 121 -3.62 -10.94 1.33
C PHE A 121 -4.17 -9.54 1.06
N VAL A 122 -5.50 -9.39 1.00
CA VAL A 122 -6.17 -8.14 0.62
C VAL A 122 -7.39 -7.89 1.48
N SER A 123 -7.60 -6.65 1.90
CA SER A 123 -8.84 -6.23 2.54
C SER A 123 -9.95 -6.07 1.50
N MET A 124 -10.93 -6.97 1.51
CA MET A 124 -12.06 -6.90 0.59
C MET A 124 -12.91 -5.65 0.84
N ASN A 125 -13.06 -5.22 2.09
CA ASN A 125 -13.75 -3.97 2.43
C ASN A 125 -13.06 -2.74 1.81
N MET A 126 -11.71 -2.68 1.86
CA MET A 126 -10.95 -1.64 1.17
C MET A 126 -11.20 -1.67 -0.34
N ILE A 127 -11.17 -2.84 -0.96
CA ILE A 127 -11.43 -3.01 -2.39
C ILE A 127 -12.82 -2.53 -2.77
N GLU A 128 -13.85 -2.87 -1.99
CA GLU A 128 -15.22 -2.42 -2.21
C GLU A 128 -15.32 -0.89 -2.14
N ASN A 129 -14.73 -0.26 -1.12
CA ASN A 129 -14.72 1.19 -0.95
C ASN A 129 -14.03 1.91 -2.11
N ILE A 130 -12.86 1.42 -2.53
CA ILE A 130 -12.12 1.95 -3.68
C ILE A 130 -12.94 1.77 -4.97
N THR A 131 -13.53 0.60 -5.17
CA THR A 131 -14.34 0.29 -6.33
C THR A 131 -15.55 1.22 -6.43
N HIS A 132 -16.27 1.40 -5.33
CA HIS A 132 -17.39 2.35 -5.27
C HIS A 132 -16.94 3.79 -5.60
N ARG A 133 -15.80 4.23 -5.04
CA ARG A 133 -15.27 5.57 -5.30
C ARG A 133 -14.91 5.75 -6.78
N ILE A 134 -14.15 4.84 -7.36
CA ILE A 134 -13.68 4.94 -8.75
C ILE A 134 -14.84 4.86 -9.74
N ASN A 135 -15.81 3.99 -9.51
CA ASN A 135 -16.96 3.83 -10.42
C ASN A 135 -17.85 5.08 -10.51
N ASN A 136 -17.74 6.00 -9.55
CA ASN A 136 -18.43 7.29 -9.58
C ASN A 136 -17.62 8.43 -10.23
N ILE A 137 -16.42 8.16 -10.75
CA ILE A 137 -15.58 9.12 -11.44
C ILE A 137 -15.79 8.95 -12.95
N PRO A 138 -16.22 10.01 -13.68
CA PRO A 138 -16.27 9.99 -15.15
C PRO A 138 -14.87 9.81 -15.75
N ASN A 139 -14.75 9.06 -16.85
CA ASN A 139 -13.50 8.82 -17.58
C ASN A 139 -12.36 8.33 -16.64
N LYS A 140 -12.68 7.41 -15.76
CA LYS A 140 -11.77 6.92 -14.70
C LYS A 140 -10.44 6.38 -15.23
N GLU A 141 -10.42 5.87 -16.45
CA GLU A 141 -9.22 5.31 -17.09
C GLU A 141 -8.13 6.38 -17.26
N ASP A 142 -8.53 7.60 -17.59
CA ASP A 142 -7.63 8.74 -17.82
C ASP A 142 -7.49 9.67 -16.60
N SER A 143 -8.40 9.52 -15.63
CA SER A 143 -8.55 10.49 -14.54
C SER A 143 -8.19 9.92 -13.16
N VAL A 144 -7.79 8.65 -13.06
CA VAL A 144 -7.47 7.98 -11.79
C VAL A 144 -6.13 7.26 -11.86
N SER A 145 -5.33 7.42 -10.83
CA SER A 145 -4.15 6.59 -10.57
C SER A 145 -4.21 6.00 -9.18
N ILE A 146 -3.84 4.72 -9.06
CA ILE A 146 -3.71 4.03 -7.79
C ILE A 146 -2.22 3.78 -7.55
N ILE A 147 -1.71 4.28 -6.44
CA ILE A 147 -0.33 4.11 -6.01
C ILE A 147 -0.30 3.19 -4.80
N ILE A 148 0.56 2.18 -4.81
CA ILE A 148 0.63 1.16 -3.76
C ILE A 148 2.03 1.12 -3.18
N SER A 149 2.12 1.05 -1.85
CA SER A 149 3.37 0.86 -1.12
C SER A 149 3.15 0.01 0.13
N GLY A 150 4.23 -0.41 0.78
CA GLY A 150 4.18 -1.08 2.09
C GLY A 150 4.77 -2.50 2.14
N PHE A 151 4.23 -3.34 3.02
CA PHE A 151 4.77 -4.65 3.43
C PHE A 151 3.74 -5.77 3.30
N ASN A 152 4.12 -7.02 2.94
CA ASN A 152 5.34 -7.34 2.21
C ASN A 152 5.09 -7.21 0.72
N THR A 153 6.12 -6.80 -0.03
CA THR A 153 6.02 -6.63 -1.49
C THR A 153 5.52 -7.88 -2.19
N ASP A 154 6.04 -9.02 -1.79
CA ASP A 154 5.80 -10.35 -2.35
C ASP A 154 4.49 -11.02 -1.90
N VAL A 155 3.79 -10.41 -0.93
CA VAL A 155 2.52 -10.94 -0.39
C VAL A 155 1.42 -9.91 -0.57
N THR A 156 1.32 -8.95 0.33
CA THR A 156 0.19 -8.01 0.41
C THR A 156 0.20 -6.99 -0.73
N VAL A 157 1.36 -6.39 -1.05
CA VAL A 157 1.47 -5.42 -2.14
C VAL A 157 1.17 -6.07 -3.48
N LEU A 158 1.77 -7.22 -3.76
CA LEU A 158 1.53 -8.01 -4.96
C LEU A 158 0.05 -8.42 -5.07
N GLY A 159 -0.51 -8.99 -4.00
CA GLY A 159 -1.92 -9.42 -3.98
C GLY A 159 -2.88 -8.26 -4.24
N THR A 160 -2.64 -7.11 -3.60
CA THR A 160 -3.44 -5.89 -3.79
C THR A 160 -3.34 -5.38 -5.23
N ALA A 161 -2.13 -5.29 -5.78
CA ALA A 161 -1.90 -4.79 -7.13
C ALA A 161 -2.56 -5.67 -8.19
N LEU A 162 -2.44 -7.00 -8.10
CA LEU A 162 -3.07 -7.94 -9.03
C LEU A 162 -4.60 -7.94 -8.90
N THR A 163 -5.13 -7.83 -7.69
CA THR A 163 -6.58 -7.73 -7.46
C THR A 163 -7.14 -6.47 -8.11
N LEU A 164 -6.52 -5.33 -7.87
CA LEU A 164 -6.96 -4.06 -8.46
C LEU A 164 -6.78 -4.05 -9.99
N ARG A 165 -5.71 -4.64 -10.53
CA ARG A 165 -5.54 -4.79 -11.99
C ARG A 165 -6.65 -5.64 -12.61
N SER A 166 -7.12 -6.66 -11.89
CA SER A 166 -8.23 -7.52 -12.37
C SER A 166 -9.57 -6.78 -12.37
N ILE A 167 -9.77 -5.87 -11.42
CA ILE A 167 -11.01 -5.08 -11.30
C ILE A 167 -10.99 -3.88 -12.26
N PHE A 168 -9.84 -3.23 -12.41
CA PHE A 168 -9.64 -2.02 -13.19
C PHE A 168 -8.55 -2.24 -14.27
N PRO A 169 -8.87 -2.89 -15.38
CA PRO A 169 -7.87 -3.25 -16.39
C PRO A 169 -7.22 -2.04 -17.08
N ASP A 170 -7.90 -0.89 -17.09
CA ASP A 170 -7.47 0.31 -17.82
C ASP A 170 -7.04 1.47 -16.89
N VAL A 171 -7.23 1.35 -15.58
CA VAL A 171 -6.75 2.35 -14.61
C VAL A 171 -5.25 2.20 -14.37
N VAL A 172 -4.54 3.31 -14.25
CA VAL A 172 -3.11 3.30 -13.89
C VAL A 172 -2.91 2.77 -12.48
N ILE A 173 -2.20 1.66 -12.37
CA ILE A 173 -1.77 1.08 -11.08
C ILE A 173 -0.25 1.11 -11.04
N ASN A 174 0.31 1.72 -10.00
CA ASN A 174 1.73 1.91 -9.84
C ASN A 174 2.17 1.46 -8.44
N VAL A 175 3.24 0.67 -8.37
CA VAL A 175 3.89 0.28 -7.12
C VAL A 175 5.19 1.04 -6.98
N MET A 176 5.46 1.55 -5.78
CA MET A 176 6.64 2.35 -5.45
C MET A 176 7.67 1.51 -4.69
N PRO A 177 8.67 0.90 -5.37
CA PRO A 177 9.60 -0.04 -4.74
C PRO A 177 10.41 0.56 -3.59
N PHE A 178 10.76 1.84 -3.67
CA PHE A 178 11.51 2.52 -2.61
C PHE A 178 10.72 2.65 -1.29
N ALA A 179 9.40 2.53 -1.38
CA ALA A 179 8.47 2.52 -0.25
C ALA A 179 7.88 1.12 0.02
N CYS A 180 8.55 0.08 -0.46
CA CYS A 180 8.15 -1.32 -0.26
C CYS A 180 9.34 -2.16 0.21
N ALA A 181 9.08 -3.16 1.05
CA ALA A 181 10.03 -4.21 1.37
C ALA A 181 9.34 -5.58 1.34
N GLY A 182 10.03 -6.58 0.81
CA GLY A 182 9.55 -7.95 0.78
C GLY A 182 9.96 -8.75 2.01
N THR A 183 9.52 -9.99 2.09
CA THR A 183 9.95 -10.95 3.09
C THR A 183 11.47 -11.12 3.09
N ASN A 184 12.07 -11.04 1.92
CA ASN A 184 13.51 -10.91 1.70
C ASN A 184 13.75 -10.23 0.34
N ARG A 185 15.01 -9.90 0.07
CA ARG A 185 15.39 -9.19 -1.16
C ARG A 185 15.06 -9.95 -2.44
N SER A 186 15.25 -11.28 -2.45
CA SER A 186 14.98 -12.10 -3.64
C SER A 186 13.49 -12.11 -3.99
N ASP A 187 12.65 -12.30 -2.99
CA ASP A 187 11.20 -12.34 -3.16
C ASP A 187 10.64 -10.96 -3.52
N HIS A 188 11.20 -9.88 -2.93
CA HIS A 188 10.89 -8.51 -3.35
C HIS A 188 11.14 -8.32 -4.85
N VAL A 189 12.33 -8.68 -5.36
CA VAL A 189 12.68 -8.52 -6.78
C VAL A 189 11.79 -9.40 -7.67
N SER A 190 11.48 -10.60 -7.24
CA SER A 190 10.60 -11.53 -7.97
C SER A 190 9.18 -10.96 -8.09
N ALA A 191 8.64 -10.42 -7.01
CA ALA A 191 7.32 -9.78 -6.99
C ALA A 191 7.28 -8.54 -7.90
N ILE A 192 8.30 -7.69 -7.87
CA ILE A 192 8.46 -6.53 -8.75
C ILE A 192 8.41 -6.96 -10.22
N ASN A 193 9.17 -7.98 -10.59
CA ASN A 193 9.17 -8.50 -11.97
C ASN A 193 7.81 -9.09 -12.37
N LEU A 194 7.15 -9.80 -11.46
CA LEU A 194 5.82 -10.36 -11.70
C LEU A 194 4.79 -9.25 -11.93
N MET A 195 4.83 -8.18 -11.14
CA MET A 195 3.94 -7.04 -11.30
C MET A 195 4.14 -6.35 -12.67
N LYS A 196 5.39 -6.11 -13.09
CA LYS A 196 5.72 -5.57 -14.42
C LYS A 196 5.13 -6.43 -15.54
N ASN A 197 5.25 -7.75 -15.44
CA ASN A 197 4.72 -8.69 -16.42
C ASN A 197 3.17 -8.72 -16.47
N ASN A 198 2.50 -8.16 -15.46
CA ASN A 198 1.05 -8.08 -15.36
C ASN A 198 0.52 -6.64 -15.52
N ASN A 199 1.20 -5.81 -16.31
CA ASN A 199 0.79 -4.45 -16.65
C ASN A 199 0.62 -3.51 -15.44
N ILE A 200 1.42 -3.70 -14.39
CA ILE A 200 1.51 -2.82 -13.24
C ILE A 200 2.79 -2.01 -13.40
N PHE A 201 2.66 -0.69 -13.32
CA PHE A 201 3.83 0.19 -13.31
C PHE A 201 4.61 0.00 -12.01
N VAL A 202 5.92 0.07 -12.11
CA VAL A 202 6.84 -0.07 -10.98
C VAL A 202 7.95 0.97 -11.15
N ASN A 203 7.90 2.04 -10.36
CA ASN A 203 8.76 3.22 -10.49
C ASN A 203 9.50 3.58 -9.20
#